data_e10f897aad4952783d2c2b9728755a3c
#
_entry.id   e10f897aad4952783d2c2b9728755a3c
#
_cell.length_a   1.000
_cell.length_b   1.000
_cell.length_c   1.000
_cell.angle_alpha   90.00
_cell.angle_beta   90.00
_cell.angle_gamma   90.00
#
_symmetry.space_group_name_H-M   'P 1'
#
loop_
_entity.id
_entity.type
_entity.pdbx_description
1 polymer ?
#
loop_
_entity_poly.entity_id
_entity_poly.type
_entity_poly.pdbx_seq_one_letter_code
_entity_poly.pdbx_strand_id
1 'polypeptide(L)'
;MPYRRKFLTRAGYTTLSALLTMGFLQKDKQKEDQSTNYIAGTYTNVDSPLRQVAAAKGKHYGAAVDSEFLLKDKDYANLIARECSIVTPNGELKWNATEPQPGKFTFESADAIANFCQKNNIALHGHTLFWHMGRPDWLPYPPTLETIERHVKGVMGHYRNSPVLKSWDIANEIIADNENDADNATYGLRKGVKPELIRDLFKIAASVDNTKKFYLNDFGIEGATWKSSRFLKMVEYLKNSGVKIDGAGIQSHLWFSTAYGFDAKGFSSVLKRLNDLGVKPMITELDIIIDTPLPDSIQKLDQMVADSYKRYLDLCFAAKVDTVITWGITDRHTWIRHPDWMPKKTYRGNPSLWKFVRPLPFDENLKPKIARNAIAQAFQQAP
;
A
#
# COMPACT_ATOMS: atom_id res chain seq x y z
N MET A 1 11.46 28.27 0.30
CA MET A 1 10.97 26.90 0.11
C MET A 1 9.50 26.85 0.52
N PRO A 2 8.57 27.13 -0.36
CA PRO A 2 7.15 27.31 0.00
C PRO A 2 6.21 26.20 -0.50
N TYR A 3 6.72 25.03 -0.89
CA TYR A 3 5.86 24.01 -1.53
C TYR A 3 5.00 23.17 -0.58
N ARG A 4 5.35 23.06 0.71
CA ARG A 4 4.58 22.22 1.67
C ARG A 4 3.29 22.81 2.21
N ARG A 5 3.10 24.16 2.16
CA ARG A 5 1.90 24.79 2.75
C ARG A 5 0.70 24.92 1.81
N LYS A 6 0.86 24.72 0.49
CA LYS A 6 -0.23 24.88 -0.48
C LYS A 6 -0.95 23.58 -0.89
N PHE A 7 -0.40 22.43 -0.57
CA PHE A 7 -1.00 21.13 -0.96
C PHE A 7 -2.16 20.64 -0.09
N LEU A 8 -2.46 21.32 1.01
CA LEU A 8 -3.42 20.85 2.01
C LEU A 8 -4.60 21.78 2.27
N THR A 9 -4.82 22.82 1.46
CA THR A 9 -5.93 23.74 1.69
C THR A 9 -6.99 23.68 0.59
N ARG A 10 -8.15 23.18 1.01
CA ARG A 10 -9.51 23.31 0.45
C ARG A 10 -9.89 22.37 -0.71
N ALA A 11 -10.85 21.58 -0.40
CA ALA A 11 -11.98 21.00 -1.16
C ALA A 11 -12.07 19.47 -1.33
N GLY A 12 -11.10 18.66 -0.88
CA GLY A 12 -11.18 17.20 -1.07
C GLY A 12 -11.23 16.35 0.21
N TYR A 13 -10.99 16.92 1.37
CA TYR A 13 -10.71 16.15 2.59
C TYR A 13 -11.93 15.73 3.42
N THR A 14 -13.09 16.33 3.17
CA THR A 14 -14.31 16.01 3.93
C THR A 14 -14.93 14.65 3.60
N THR A 15 -14.61 14.10 2.45
CA THR A 15 -15.17 12.80 2.02
C THR A 15 -14.34 11.59 2.43
N LEU A 16 -13.02 11.68 2.47
CA LEU A 16 -12.18 10.51 2.77
C LEU A 16 -12.23 10.08 4.24
N SER A 17 -12.31 11.03 5.17
CA SER A 17 -12.42 10.70 6.59
C SER A 17 -13.79 10.08 6.96
N ALA A 18 -14.81 10.25 6.11
CA ALA A 18 -16.09 9.55 6.22
C ALA A 18 -16.01 8.16 5.54
N LEU A 19 -15.19 8.00 4.50
CA LEU A 19 -15.12 6.81 3.66
C LEU A 19 -14.30 5.67 4.29
N LEU A 20 -13.20 5.97 4.97
CA LEU A 20 -12.47 4.96 5.74
C LEU A 20 -13.27 4.40 6.92
N THR A 21 -14.25 5.15 7.44
CA THR A 21 -15.13 4.66 8.51
C THR A 21 -16.38 3.95 8.02
N MET A 22 -16.84 4.17 6.78
CA MET A 22 -18.06 3.52 6.27
C MET A 22 -17.79 2.15 5.63
N GLY A 23 -16.65 1.92 5.03
CA GLY A 23 -16.29 0.61 4.45
C GLY A 23 -16.12 -0.51 5.48
N PHE A 24 -15.91 -0.16 6.76
CA PHE A 24 -15.68 -1.12 7.85
C PHE A 24 -16.88 -1.29 8.79
N LEU A 25 -18.01 -0.60 8.57
CA LEU A 25 -19.23 -0.73 9.37
C LEU A 25 -20.27 -1.63 8.71
N GLN A 26 -19.88 -2.68 7.98
CA GLN A 26 -20.74 -3.83 7.90
C GLN A 26 -20.72 -4.51 9.27
N LYS A 27 -21.80 -4.32 9.99
CA LYS A 27 -22.08 -5.05 11.23
C LYS A 27 -22.06 -6.54 10.89
N ASP A 28 -20.94 -7.20 11.14
CA ASP A 28 -20.91 -8.64 11.29
C ASP A 28 -21.79 -8.99 12.47
N LYS A 29 -23.03 -9.40 12.17
CA LYS A 29 -23.89 -10.13 13.08
C LYS A 29 -23.42 -11.59 13.12
N GLN A 30 -22.17 -11.84 13.38
CA GLN A 30 -21.68 -13.10 13.91
C GLN A 30 -21.00 -12.80 15.25
N LYS A 31 -21.82 -12.81 16.30
CA LYS A 31 -21.33 -13.11 17.64
C LYS A 31 -20.87 -14.58 17.62
N GLU A 32 -19.66 -14.83 17.14
CA GLU A 32 -18.89 -15.94 17.65
C GLU A 32 -18.25 -15.48 18.95
N ASP A 33 -18.81 -15.98 20.03
CA ASP A 33 -18.22 -15.97 21.37
C ASP A 33 -16.90 -16.75 21.32
N GLN A 34 -15.83 -16.09 20.86
CA GLN A 34 -14.48 -16.62 20.93
C GLN A 34 -13.74 -15.93 22.06
N SER A 35 -14.09 -16.27 23.29
CA SER A 35 -13.14 -16.26 24.41
C SER A 35 -12.07 -17.35 24.20
N THR A 36 -11.47 -17.42 23.02
CA THR A 36 -10.26 -18.21 22.82
C THR A 36 -9.15 -17.51 23.58
N ASN A 37 -8.56 -18.19 24.54
CA ASN A 37 -7.39 -17.73 25.27
C ASN A 37 -6.35 -17.24 24.28
N TYR A 38 -6.15 -15.91 24.23
CA TYR A 38 -5.11 -15.29 23.41
C TYR A 38 -3.76 -15.80 23.88
N ILE A 39 -3.07 -16.60 23.06
CA ILE A 39 -1.71 -17.03 23.31
C ILE A 39 -0.80 -16.13 22.49
N ALA A 40 -0.07 -15.25 23.17
CA ALA A 40 0.91 -14.39 22.54
C ALA A 40 2.00 -15.20 21.86
N GLY A 41 2.33 -14.86 20.62
CA GLY A 41 3.44 -15.46 19.89
C GLY A 41 4.78 -15.12 20.53
N THR A 42 5.74 -16.05 20.45
CA THR A 42 7.13 -15.79 20.85
C THR A 42 7.97 -15.52 19.62
N TYR A 43 8.59 -14.32 19.57
CA TYR A 43 9.42 -13.88 18.46
C TYR A 43 10.84 -13.65 18.92
N THR A 44 11.75 -14.56 18.53
CA THR A 44 13.17 -14.42 18.83
C THR A 44 13.78 -13.28 18.04
N ASN A 45 14.78 -12.62 18.63
CA ASN A 45 15.52 -11.59 17.92
C ASN A 45 16.22 -12.19 16.69
N VAL A 46 16.12 -11.50 15.57
CA VAL A 46 16.76 -11.87 14.30
C VAL A 46 17.69 -10.71 13.91
N ASP A 47 18.98 -10.89 14.02
CA ASP A 47 19.97 -9.82 13.78
C ASP A 47 20.12 -9.49 12.29
N SER A 48 19.88 -10.48 11.41
CA SER A 48 19.95 -10.28 9.96
C SER A 48 18.93 -9.27 9.47
N PRO A 49 19.30 -8.35 8.56
CA PRO A 49 18.36 -7.43 7.91
C PRO A 49 17.19 -8.14 7.25
N LEU A 50 15.98 -7.54 7.25
CA LEU A 50 14.78 -8.15 6.64
C LEU A 50 14.98 -8.45 5.16
N ARG A 51 15.72 -7.60 4.42
CA ARG A 51 16.06 -7.87 3.02
C ARG A 51 16.83 -9.18 2.81
N GLN A 52 17.70 -9.53 3.76
CA GLN A 52 18.48 -10.77 3.68
C GLN A 52 17.63 -11.98 4.07
N VAL A 53 16.84 -11.84 5.14
CA VAL A 53 15.92 -12.89 5.57
C VAL A 53 14.91 -13.23 4.47
N ALA A 54 14.34 -12.21 3.83
CA ALA A 54 13.43 -12.39 2.70
C ALA A 54 14.14 -13.04 1.48
N ALA A 55 15.34 -12.54 1.13
CA ALA A 55 16.12 -13.03 -0.01
C ALA A 55 16.50 -14.52 0.14
N ALA A 56 16.77 -14.99 1.37
CA ALA A 56 17.04 -16.41 1.65
C ALA A 56 15.87 -17.34 1.26
N LYS A 57 14.68 -16.77 1.06
CA LYS A 57 13.46 -17.46 0.64
C LYS A 57 12.98 -17.02 -0.76
N GLY A 58 13.85 -16.36 -1.55
CA GLY A 58 13.49 -15.84 -2.87
C GLY A 58 12.41 -14.77 -2.83
N LYS A 59 12.31 -14.04 -1.71
CA LYS A 59 11.27 -13.02 -1.47
C LYS A 59 11.89 -11.63 -1.30
N HIS A 60 11.04 -10.60 -1.27
CA HIS A 60 11.43 -9.20 -1.11
C HIS A 60 10.70 -8.57 0.07
N TYR A 61 11.45 -7.80 0.87
CA TYR A 61 10.89 -6.90 1.87
C TYR A 61 11.22 -5.45 1.51
N GLY A 62 10.25 -4.56 1.67
CA GLY A 62 10.39 -3.15 1.36
C GLY A 62 9.57 -2.23 2.24
N ALA A 63 9.71 -0.93 1.95
CA ALA A 63 8.96 0.11 2.63
C ALA A 63 8.63 1.27 1.69
N ALA A 64 7.52 1.97 1.95
CA ALA A 64 7.28 3.28 1.37
C ALA A 64 8.25 4.30 1.96
N VAL A 65 8.73 5.24 1.14
CA VAL A 65 9.72 6.24 1.49
C VAL A 65 9.36 7.61 0.95
N ASP A 66 9.79 8.65 1.65
CA ASP A 66 9.75 10.04 1.23
C ASP A 66 11.16 10.53 0.90
N SER A 67 11.33 11.22 -0.21
CA SER A 67 12.61 11.80 -0.63
C SER A 67 13.20 12.75 0.41
N GLU A 68 12.34 13.54 1.07
CA GLU A 68 12.77 14.49 2.09
C GLU A 68 13.41 13.79 3.29
N PHE A 69 12.83 12.68 3.77
CA PHE A 69 13.39 11.94 4.90
C PHE A 69 14.67 11.21 4.51
N LEU A 70 14.73 10.63 3.30
CA LEU A 70 15.96 10.02 2.80
C LEU A 70 17.13 11.00 2.69
N LEU A 71 16.85 12.27 2.35
CA LEU A 71 17.88 13.29 2.17
C LEU A 71 18.28 13.99 3.49
N LYS A 72 17.36 14.10 4.45
CA LYS A 72 17.56 14.91 5.66
C LYS A 72 17.81 14.10 6.93
N ASP A 73 17.35 12.85 6.97
CA ASP A 73 17.53 11.94 8.12
C ASP A 73 18.46 10.78 7.71
N LYS A 74 19.75 10.95 8.03
CA LYS A 74 20.78 9.97 7.68
C LYS A 74 20.56 8.60 8.35
N ASP A 75 20.05 8.59 9.58
CA ASP A 75 19.79 7.35 10.29
C ASP A 75 18.61 6.60 9.68
N TYR A 76 17.56 7.32 9.28
CA TYR A 76 16.45 6.77 8.51
C TYR A 76 16.93 6.20 7.17
N ALA A 77 17.72 6.96 6.41
CA ALA A 77 18.26 6.49 5.14
C ALA A 77 19.10 5.21 5.29
N ASN A 78 19.94 5.14 6.33
CA ASN A 78 20.72 3.96 6.66
C ASN A 78 19.83 2.77 7.04
N LEU A 79 18.75 2.99 7.78
CA LEU A 79 17.76 1.96 8.12
C LEU A 79 17.09 1.39 6.87
N ILE A 80 16.62 2.24 5.95
CA ILE A 80 16.04 1.80 4.66
C ILE A 80 17.07 0.98 3.86
N ALA A 81 18.29 1.48 3.72
CA ALA A 81 19.35 0.79 2.98
C ALA A 81 19.69 -0.59 3.57
N ARG A 82 19.64 -0.72 4.90
CA ARG A 82 19.90 -1.96 5.59
C ARG A 82 18.77 -2.98 5.45
N GLU A 83 17.52 -2.55 5.66
CA GLU A 83 16.39 -3.46 5.81
C GLU A 83 15.65 -3.76 4.49
N CYS A 84 15.67 -2.86 3.50
CA CYS A 84 14.82 -2.96 2.31
C CYS A 84 15.57 -3.45 1.07
N SER A 85 14.95 -4.32 0.27
CA SER A 85 15.38 -4.71 -1.08
C SER A 85 14.54 -4.05 -2.18
N ILE A 86 13.41 -3.44 -1.82
CA ILE A 86 12.51 -2.68 -2.71
C ILE A 86 11.93 -1.51 -1.93
N VAL A 87 11.66 -0.38 -2.59
CA VAL A 87 10.94 0.75 -1.99
C VAL A 87 9.87 1.29 -2.94
N THR A 88 8.88 1.97 -2.37
CA THR A 88 7.83 2.70 -3.07
C THR A 88 7.88 4.17 -2.68
N PRO A 89 7.97 5.13 -3.61
CA PRO A 89 7.84 6.56 -3.30
C PRO A 89 6.44 6.86 -2.77
N ASN A 90 6.37 7.46 -1.58
CA ASN A 90 5.09 7.75 -0.92
C ASN A 90 4.24 8.78 -1.71
N GLY A 91 4.89 9.77 -2.30
CA GLY A 91 4.20 10.87 -3.00
C GLY A 91 4.80 11.29 -4.33
N GLU A 92 6.08 11.02 -4.54
CA GLU A 92 6.90 11.66 -5.56
C GLU A 92 6.61 11.20 -6.99
N LEU A 93 5.96 10.03 -7.16
CA LEU A 93 5.53 9.52 -8.46
C LEU A 93 4.02 9.65 -8.70
N LYS A 94 3.27 10.29 -7.81
CA LYS A 94 1.86 10.62 -8.02
C LYS A 94 1.73 11.72 -9.08
N TRP A 95 0.63 11.74 -9.82
CA TRP A 95 0.42 12.64 -10.94
C TRP A 95 0.63 14.13 -10.59
N ASN A 96 0.09 14.56 -9.44
CA ASN A 96 0.25 15.94 -8.97
C ASN A 96 1.70 16.35 -8.67
N ALA A 97 2.56 15.38 -8.35
CA ALA A 97 3.98 15.62 -8.13
C ALA A 97 4.78 15.61 -9.44
N THR A 98 4.44 14.70 -10.36
CA THR A 98 5.19 14.51 -11.59
C THR A 98 4.77 15.42 -12.74
N GLU A 99 3.49 15.87 -12.78
CA GLU A 99 2.96 16.82 -13.79
C GLU A 99 2.06 17.87 -13.12
N PRO A 100 2.63 18.79 -12.32
CA PRO A 100 1.88 19.79 -11.56
C PRO A 100 1.14 20.81 -12.44
N GLN A 101 1.54 20.97 -13.69
CA GLN A 101 0.87 21.75 -14.72
C GLN A 101 0.83 20.95 -16.03
N PRO A 102 -0.17 21.16 -16.90
CA PRO A 102 -0.31 20.39 -18.14
C PRO A 102 0.99 20.40 -18.97
N GLY A 103 1.54 19.19 -19.20
CA GLY A 103 2.75 18.99 -19.99
C GLY A 103 4.06 19.46 -19.35
N LYS A 104 4.04 19.95 -18.11
CA LYS A 104 5.25 20.36 -17.38
C LYS A 104 5.59 19.31 -16.33
N PHE A 105 6.59 18.53 -16.62
CA PHE A 105 7.03 17.44 -15.76
C PHE A 105 8.11 17.88 -14.77
N THR A 106 8.07 17.32 -13.56
CA THR A 106 9.02 17.53 -12.46
C THR A 106 9.37 16.17 -11.85
N PHE A 107 10.66 15.81 -11.83
CA PHE A 107 11.11 14.49 -11.38
C PHE A 107 12.15 14.53 -10.26
N GLU A 108 12.62 15.71 -9.86
CA GLU A 108 13.77 15.89 -8.97
C GLU A 108 13.64 15.08 -7.67
N SER A 109 12.46 15.08 -7.06
CA SER A 109 12.21 14.36 -5.81
C SER A 109 12.15 12.84 -6.03
N ALA A 110 11.55 12.40 -7.13
CA ALA A 110 11.47 10.99 -7.48
C ALA A 110 12.84 10.45 -7.95
N ASP A 111 13.61 11.25 -8.69
CA ASP A 111 14.98 10.95 -9.09
C ASP A 111 15.92 10.82 -7.89
N ALA A 112 15.72 11.63 -6.85
CA ALA A 112 16.48 11.47 -5.61
C ALA A 112 16.26 10.09 -4.96
N ILE A 113 15.03 9.57 -4.97
CA ILE A 113 14.73 8.22 -4.50
C ILE A 113 15.36 7.18 -5.44
N ALA A 114 15.24 7.33 -6.76
CA ALA A 114 15.82 6.41 -7.73
C ALA A 114 17.36 6.32 -7.60
N ASN A 115 18.03 7.46 -7.40
CA ASN A 115 19.46 7.54 -7.17
C ASN A 115 19.86 6.87 -5.84
N PHE A 116 19.08 7.07 -4.78
CA PHE A 116 19.28 6.36 -3.52
C PHE A 116 19.15 4.83 -3.70
N CYS A 117 18.14 4.39 -4.45
CA CYS A 117 17.93 2.98 -4.78
C CYS A 117 19.11 2.40 -5.54
N GLN A 118 19.60 3.10 -6.55
CA GLN A 118 20.74 2.67 -7.36
C GLN A 118 22.01 2.54 -6.50
N LYS A 119 22.28 3.53 -5.66
CA LYS A 119 23.46 3.53 -4.75
C LYS A 119 23.42 2.36 -3.77
N ASN A 120 22.24 1.94 -3.31
CA ASN A 120 22.09 0.94 -2.25
C ASN A 120 21.63 -0.44 -2.78
N ASN A 121 21.59 -0.64 -4.09
CA ASN A 121 21.12 -1.87 -4.74
C ASN A 121 19.71 -2.26 -4.26
N ILE A 122 18.77 -1.32 -4.36
CA ILE A 122 17.37 -1.44 -3.97
C ILE A 122 16.51 -1.30 -5.23
N ALA A 123 15.50 -2.14 -5.39
CA ALA A 123 14.51 -2.02 -6.44
C ALA A 123 13.53 -0.87 -6.14
N LEU A 124 12.97 -0.29 -7.19
CA LEU A 124 11.93 0.75 -7.11
C LEU A 124 10.61 0.20 -7.66
N HIS A 125 9.53 0.37 -6.91
CA HIS A 125 8.16 0.16 -7.34
C HIS A 125 7.51 1.52 -7.58
N GLY A 126 7.08 1.80 -8.81
CA GLY A 126 6.47 3.09 -9.17
C GLY A 126 5.02 3.17 -8.71
N HIS A 127 4.70 4.18 -7.92
CA HIS A 127 3.37 4.41 -7.38
C HIS A 127 2.99 5.88 -7.54
N THR A 128 2.03 6.24 -8.33
CA THR A 128 1.14 5.51 -9.23
C THR A 128 0.78 6.39 -10.42
N LEU A 129 0.54 5.79 -11.59
CA LEU A 129 0.24 6.58 -12.81
C LEU A 129 -1.17 7.15 -12.82
N PHE A 130 -2.15 6.43 -12.25
CA PHE A 130 -3.54 6.86 -12.22
C PHE A 130 -4.17 6.63 -10.86
N TRP A 131 -4.55 7.72 -10.19
CA TRP A 131 -5.25 7.70 -8.91
C TRP A 131 -6.11 8.94 -8.73
N HIS A 132 -7.35 8.78 -8.28
CA HIS A 132 -8.32 9.87 -8.12
C HIS A 132 -7.89 10.94 -7.11
N MET A 133 -7.11 10.57 -6.10
CA MET A 133 -6.64 11.49 -5.05
C MET A 133 -5.27 12.13 -5.37
N GLY A 134 -4.42 11.45 -6.13
CA GLY A 134 -3.09 11.93 -6.50
C GLY A 134 -3.07 12.82 -7.74
N ARG A 135 -4.21 13.35 -8.20
CA ARG A 135 -4.32 14.20 -9.37
C ARG A 135 -4.03 15.67 -9.05
N PRO A 136 -3.48 16.46 -9.97
CA PRO A 136 -3.36 17.90 -9.83
C PRO A 136 -4.72 18.60 -9.98
N ASP A 137 -4.86 19.81 -9.41
CA ASP A 137 -6.13 20.54 -9.39
C ASP A 137 -6.68 20.89 -10.78
N TRP A 138 -5.79 21.06 -11.77
CA TRP A 138 -6.18 21.35 -13.16
C TRP A 138 -6.81 20.15 -13.89
N LEU A 139 -6.62 18.92 -13.36
CA LEU A 139 -7.03 17.69 -14.04
C LEU A 139 -8.48 17.34 -13.70
N PRO A 140 -9.42 17.29 -14.69
CA PRO A 140 -10.77 16.78 -14.46
C PRO A 140 -10.73 15.28 -14.13
N TYR A 141 -11.79 14.78 -13.47
CA TYR A 141 -11.90 13.37 -13.16
C TYR A 141 -13.22 12.79 -13.70
N PRO A 142 -13.15 11.67 -14.43
CA PRO A 142 -11.94 11.06 -14.96
C PRO A 142 -11.28 11.93 -16.03
N PRO A 143 -9.96 11.83 -16.23
CA PRO A 143 -9.26 12.53 -17.31
C PRO A 143 -9.57 11.90 -18.67
N THR A 144 -9.33 12.66 -19.75
CA THR A 144 -9.43 12.15 -21.13
C THR A 144 -8.28 11.18 -21.41
N LEU A 145 -8.50 10.27 -22.37
CA LEU A 145 -7.47 9.30 -22.77
C LEU A 145 -6.20 9.99 -23.31
N GLU A 146 -6.34 11.09 -24.04
CA GLU A 146 -5.22 11.91 -24.53
C GLU A 146 -4.36 12.46 -23.36
N THR A 147 -5.03 12.96 -22.32
CA THR A 147 -4.34 13.47 -21.13
C THR A 147 -3.62 12.36 -20.37
N ILE A 148 -4.24 11.19 -20.26
CA ILE A 148 -3.63 9.99 -19.67
C ILE A 148 -2.39 9.58 -20.50
N GLU A 149 -2.53 9.53 -21.81
CA GLU A 149 -1.44 9.12 -22.71
C GLU A 149 -0.23 10.05 -22.59
N ARG A 150 -0.45 11.37 -22.59
CA ARG A 150 0.62 12.34 -22.36
C ARG A 150 1.33 12.11 -21.03
N HIS A 151 0.56 11.96 -19.95
CA HIS A 151 1.10 11.72 -18.61
C HIS A 151 1.93 10.44 -18.54
N VAL A 152 1.36 9.33 -18.98
CA VAL A 152 2.03 8.02 -18.96
C VAL A 152 3.30 8.03 -19.80
N LYS A 153 3.25 8.63 -21.00
CA LYS A 153 4.43 8.77 -21.87
C LYS A 153 5.52 9.63 -21.21
N GLY A 154 5.13 10.71 -20.53
CA GLY A 154 6.08 11.59 -19.82
C GLY A 154 6.74 10.86 -18.66
N VAL A 155 5.95 10.28 -17.76
CA VAL A 155 6.47 9.65 -16.53
C VAL A 155 7.18 8.33 -16.83
N MET A 156 6.55 7.39 -17.51
CA MET A 156 7.19 6.12 -17.82
C MET A 156 8.36 6.28 -18.80
N GLY A 157 8.26 7.26 -19.72
CA GLY A 157 9.35 7.59 -20.65
C GLY A 157 10.61 8.03 -19.93
N HIS A 158 10.49 8.88 -18.90
CA HIS A 158 11.60 9.33 -18.07
C HIS A 158 12.31 8.15 -17.38
N TYR A 159 11.54 7.18 -16.86
CA TYR A 159 12.08 6.03 -16.12
C TYR A 159 12.32 4.78 -16.98
N ARG A 160 12.10 4.82 -18.29
CA ARG A 160 12.20 3.64 -19.18
C ARG A 160 13.52 2.89 -19.01
N ASN A 161 14.63 3.62 -18.96
CA ASN A 161 15.99 3.06 -18.86
C ASN A 161 16.48 2.94 -17.41
N SER A 162 15.62 3.20 -16.42
CA SER A 162 16.01 3.09 -15.01
C SER A 162 16.34 1.64 -14.66
N PRO A 163 17.56 1.34 -14.16
CA PRO A 163 17.95 -0.01 -13.79
C PRO A 163 17.27 -0.49 -12.51
N VAL A 164 16.78 0.45 -11.68
CA VAL A 164 16.18 0.14 -10.40
C VAL A 164 14.66 0.00 -10.45
N LEU A 165 13.99 0.69 -11.38
CA LEU A 165 12.53 0.57 -11.53
C LEU A 165 12.16 -0.80 -12.09
N LYS A 166 11.36 -1.56 -11.36
CA LYS A 166 10.98 -2.94 -11.72
C LYS A 166 9.50 -3.09 -12.06
N SER A 167 8.65 -2.26 -11.47
CA SER A 167 7.20 -2.40 -11.58
C SER A 167 6.48 -1.07 -11.37
N TRP A 168 5.21 -1.02 -11.79
CA TRP A 168 4.33 0.12 -11.66
C TRP A 168 2.94 -0.30 -11.15
N ASP A 169 2.39 0.47 -10.24
CA ASP A 169 0.94 0.56 -10.09
C ASP A 169 0.39 1.42 -11.23
N ILE A 170 -0.16 0.76 -12.24
CA ILE A 170 -0.73 1.43 -13.41
C ILE A 170 -1.99 2.21 -13.02
N ALA A 171 -2.81 1.59 -12.17
CA ALA A 171 -3.99 2.22 -11.60
C ALA A 171 -4.13 1.86 -10.11
N ASN A 172 -4.53 2.85 -9.33
CA ASN A 172 -4.70 2.75 -7.89
C ASN A 172 -6.13 3.13 -7.48
N GLU A 173 -6.75 2.31 -6.61
CA GLU A 173 -8.03 2.58 -5.95
C GLU A 173 -9.17 2.94 -6.93
N ILE A 174 -9.28 2.18 -7.99
CA ILE A 174 -10.31 2.41 -9.01
C ILE A 174 -11.68 1.86 -8.63
N ILE A 175 -11.73 0.91 -7.69
CA ILE A 175 -12.99 0.40 -7.17
C ILE A 175 -13.54 1.39 -6.14
N ALA A 176 -14.84 1.69 -6.21
CA ALA A 176 -15.51 2.55 -5.25
C ALA A 176 -15.46 1.93 -3.83
N ASP A 177 -15.55 2.77 -2.81
CA ASP A 177 -15.43 2.31 -1.42
C ASP A 177 -16.69 1.56 -0.95
N ASN A 178 -17.82 1.84 -1.58
CA ASN A 178 -19.08 1.13 -1.38
C ASN A 178 -19.91 1.12 -2.67
N GLU A 179 -20.95 0.30 -2.73
CA GLU A 179 -21.76 0.11 -3.93
C GLU A 179 -22.60 1.33 -4.34
N ASN A 180 -22.93 2.22 -3.39
CA ASN A 180 -23.71 3.44 -3.68
C ASN A 180 -22.87 4.51 -4.39
N ASP A 181 -21.54 4.44 -4.27
CA ASP A 181 -20.59 5.35 -4.90
C ASP A 181 -20.05 4.82 -6.23
N ALA A 182 -20.51 3.64 -6.67
CA ALA A 182 -20.09 3.01 -7.90
C ALA A 182 -21.00 3.38 -9.06
N ASP A 183 -20.43 3.70 -10.24
CA ASP A 183 -21.20 3.90 -11.49
C ASP A 183 -21.58 2.58 -12.17
N ASN A 184 -20.87 1.50 -11.85
CA ASN A 184 -21.02 0.23 -12.56
C ASN A 184 -21.14 -0.93 -11.57
N ALA A 185 -22.32 -1.53 -11.51
CA ALA A 185 -22.60 -2.63 -10.60
C ALA A 185 -21.73 -3.88 -10.86
N THR A 186 -21.25 -4.09 -12.09
CA THR A 186 -20.44 -5.26 -12.46
C THR A 186 -19.02 -5.16 -11.90
N TYR A 187 -18.38 -4.01 -12.09
CA TYR A 187 -16.98 -3.79 -11.72
C TYR A 187 -16.81 -2.88 -10.49
N GLY A 188 -17.87 -2.20 -10.07
CA GLY A 188 -17.86 -1.33 -8.91
C GLY A 188 -16.93 -0.13 -9.04
N LEU A 189 -16.67 0.36 -10.24
CA LEU A 189 -15.72 1.45 -10.49
C LEU A 189 -16.23 2.78 -9.93
N ARG A 190 -15.30 3.65 -9.52
CA ARG A 190 -15.60 5.03 -9.09
C ARG A 190 -16.33 5.80 -10.21
N LYS A 191 -17.14 6.78 -9.81
CA LYS A 191 -17.97 7.60 -10.73
C LYS A 191 -17.17 8.12 -11.92
N GLY A 192 -17.72 7.93 -13.10
CA GLY A 192 -17.16 8.34 -14.39
C GLY A 192 -16.06 7.41 -14.93
N VAL A 193 -15.50 6.51 -14.14
CA VAL A 193 -14.48 5.56 -14.62
C VAL A 193 -15.14 4.39 -15.32
N LYS A 194 -14.70 4.12 -16.56
CA LYS A 194 -15.16 2.98 -17.35
C LYS A 194 -14.11 1.88 -17.43
N PRO A 195 -14.48 0.60 -17.52
CA PRO A 195 -13.52 -0.49 -17.66
C PRO A 195 -12.59 -0.31 -18.86
N GLU A 196 -13.11 0.24 -19.96
CA GLU A 196 -12.35 0.51 -21.18
C GLU A 196 -11.24 1.53 -20.96
N LEU A 197 -11.49 2.56 -20.13
CA LEU A 197 -10.47 3.55 -19.78
C LEU A 197 -9.29 2.90 -19.08
N ILE A 198 -9.56 2.02 -18.13
CA ILE A 198 -8.49 1.30 -17.40
C ILE A 198 -7.76 0.32 -18.33
N ARG A 199 -8.50 -0.43 -19.16
CA ARG A 199 -7.88 -1.29 -20.18
C ARG A 199 -6.93 -0.50 -21.09
N ASP A 200 -7.37 0.66 -21.57
CA ASP A 200 -6.59 1.45 -22.52
C ASP A 200 -5.39 2.13 -21.82
N LEU A 201 -5.51 2.50 -20.53
CA LEU A 201 -4.39 2.93 -19.70
C LEU A 201 -3.29 1.85 -19.63
N PHE A 202 -3.65 0.57 -19.39
CA PHE A 202 -2.69 -0.54 -19.39
C PHE A 202 -2.05 -0.74 -20.79
N LYS A 203 -2.80 -0.57 -21.88
CA LYS A 203 -2.25 -0.62 -23.25
C LYS A 203 -1.25 0.50 -23.52
N ILE A 204 -1.58 1.72 -23.11
CA ILE A 204 -0.68 2.88 -23.24
C ILE A 204 0.60 2.63 -22.46
N ALA A 205 0.51 2.20 -21.20
CA ALA A 205 1.69 1.86 -20.39
C ALA A 205 2.57 0.80 -21.09
N ALA A 206 1.99 -0.27 -21.62
CA ALA A 206 2.70 -1.31 -22.33
C ALA A 206 3.37 -0.81 -23.64
N SER A 207 2.79 0.17 -24.31
CA SER A 207 3.38 0.79 -25.51
C SER A 207 4.62 1.64 -25.19
N VAL A 208 4.70 2.19 -23.98
CA VAL A 208 5.87 2.97 -23.53
C VAL A 208 7.00 2.06 -23.06
N ASP A 209 6.70 1.15 -22.14
CA ASP A 209 7.68 0.18 -21.63
C ASP A 209 7.01 -1.11 -21.14
N ASN A 210 7.10 -2.17 -21.93
CA ASN A 210 6.53 -3.48 -21.58
C ASN A 210 7.49 -4.38 -20.78
N THR A 211 8.67 -3.90 -20.45
CA THR A 211 9.68 -4.66 -19.68
C THR A 211 9.41 -4.64 -18.18
N LYS A 212 8.71 -3.61 -17.69
CA LYS A 212 8.35 -3.48 -16.28
C LYS A 212 7.08 -4.31 -15.97
N LYS A 213 6.90 -4.67 -14.71
CA LYS A 213 5.69 -5.37 -14.27
C LYS A 213 4.58 -4.39 -13.95
N PHE A 214 3.34 -4.73 -14.30
CA PHE A 214 2.16 -3.87 -14.16
C PHE A 214 1.19 -4.42 -13.15
N TYR A 215 0.79 -3.57 -12.21
CA TYR A 215 -0.13 -3.89 -11.14
C TYR A 215 -1.39 -3.01 -11.19
N LEU A 216 -2.51 -3.61 -10.80
CA LEU A 216 -3.69 -2.91 -10.33
C LEU A 216 -3.67 -2.98 -8.81
N ASN A 217 -3.70 -1.83 -8.13
CA ASN A 217 -3.55 -1.73 -6.67
C ASN A 217 -4.83 -1.20 -6.02
N ASP A 218 -5.27 -1.81 -4.92
CA ASP A 218 -6.44 -1.33 -4.17
C ASP A 218 -6.38 -1.76 -2.69
N PHE A 219 -7.19 -1.12 -1.84
CA PHE A 219 -7.40 -1.43 -0.42
C PHE A 219 -8.78 -2.04 -0.17
N GLY A 220 -8.99 -2.61 1.04
CA GLY A 220 -10.28 -3.16 1.44
C GLY A 220 -10.68 -4.42 0.67
N ILE A 221 -9.68 -5.11 0.12
CA ILE A 221 -9.82 -6.35 -0.63
C ILE A 221 -9.23 -7.55 0.13
N GLU A 222 -8.85 -7.34 1.40
CA GLU A 222 -8.23 -8.31 2.30
C GLU A 222 -9.25 -9.23 2.99
N GLY A 223 -10.30 -9.64 2.24
CA GLY A 223 -11.36 -10.51 2.72
C GLY A 223 -12.44 -10.73 1.66
N ALA A 224 -13.46 -11.53 1.97
CA ALA A 224 -14.63 -11.75 1.12
C ALA A 224 -15.60 -10.55 1.20
N THR A 225 -15.24 -9.43 0.60
CA THR A 225 -16.00 -8.19 0.62
C THR A 225 -16.69 -7.91 -0.72
N TRP A 226 -17.64 -6.97 -0.73
CA TRP A 226 -18.19 -6.44 -1.98
C TRP A 226 -17.06 -5.92 -2.88
N LYS A 227 -16.12 -5.16 -2.30
CA LYS A 227 -15.01 -4.51 -3.01
C LYS A 227 -14.05 -5.54 -3.61
N SER A 228 -13.65 -6.57 -2.85
CA SER A 228 -12.78 -7.64 -3.35
C SER A 228 -13.41 -8.41 -4.52
N SER A 229 -14.72 -8.66 -4.45
CA SER A 229 -15.45 -9.31 -5.56
C SER A 229 -15.40 -8.46 -6.84
N ARG A 230 -15.51 -7.14 -6.75
CA ARG A 230 -15.45 -6.21 -7.89
C ARG A 230 -14.02 -6.07 -8.43
N PHE A 231 -13.06 -5.98 -7.54
CA PHE A 231 -11.65 -5.98 -7.88
C PHE A 231 -11.26 -7.21 -8.71
N LEU A 232 -11.63 -8.40 -8.24
CA LEU A 232 -11.37 -9.66 -8.97
C LEU A 232 -12.03 -9.68 -10.35
N LYS A 233 -13.26 -9.19 -10.50
CA LYS A 233 -13.91 -9.04 -11.81
C LYS A 233 -13.17 -8.08 -12.72
N MET A 234 -12.63 -6.99 -12.20
CA MET A 234 -11.85 -6.04 -13.00
C MET A 234 -10.51 -6.64 -13.44
N VAL A 235 -9.83 -7.38 -12.56
CA VAL A 235 -8.62 -8.14 -12.92
C VAL A 235 -8.92 -9.16 -14.01
N GLU A 236 -10.00 -9.92 -13.90
CA GLU A 236 -10.45 -10.88 -14.90
C GLU A 236 -10.78 -10.21 -16.25
N TYR A 237 -11.45 -9.05 -16.23
CA TYR A 237 -11.72 -8.26 -17.43
C TYR A 237 -10.41 -7.83 -18.13
N LEU A 238 -9.44 -7.31 -17.38
CA LEU A 238 -8.13 -6.92 -17.94
C LEU A 238 -7.40 -8.11 -18.56
N LYS A 239 -7.37 -9.25 -17.90
CA LYS A 239 -6.80 -10.49 -18.45
C LYS A 239 -7.47 -10.91 -19.74
N ASN A 240 -8.81 -10.97 -19.75
CA ASN A 240 -9.59 -11.38 -20.91
C ASN A 240 -9.50 -10.37 -22.08
N SER A 241 -9.18 -9.11 -21.80
CA SER A 241 -8.92 -8.09 -22.82
C SER A 241 -7.53 -8.20 -23.47
N GLY A 242 -6.70 -9.16 -23.05
CA GLY A 242 -5.39 -9.39 -23.60
C GLY A 242 -4.33 -8.32 -23.27
N VAL A 243 -4.61 -7.44 -22.29
CA VAL A 243 -3.65 -6.44 -21.85
C VAL A 243 -2.64 -7.05 -20.88
N LYS A 244 -1.46 -6.46 -20.83
CA LYS A 244 -0.44 -6.84 -19.87
C LYS A 244 -0.90 -6.41 -18.46
N ILE A 245 -1.16 -7.39 -17.61
CA ILE A 245 -1.32 -7.25 -16.16
C ILE A 245 -0.54 -8.39 -15.49
N ASP A 246 0.52 -8.06 -14.78
CA ASP A 246 1.41 -9.04 -14.15
C ASP A 246 0.99 -9.36 -12.72
N GLY A 247 0.39 -8.38 -12.03
CA GLY A 247 0.03 -8.57 -10.63
C GLY A 247 -1.13 -7.71 -10.15
N ALA A 248 -1.54 -8.02 -8.94
CA ALA A 248 -2.51 -7.30 -8.15
C ALA A 248 -1.87 -6.82 -6.86
N GLY A 249 -1.85 -5.51 -6.65
CA GLY A 249 -1.43 -4.90 -5.41
C GLY A 249 -2.56 -4.95 -4.39
N ILE A 250 -2.24 -5.37 -3.19
CA ILE A 250 -3.13 -5.40 -2.04
C ILE A 250 -2.52 -4.47 -1.01
N GLN A 251 -3.15 -3.32 -0.77
CA GLN A 251 -2.55 -2.27 0.08
C GLN A 251 -2.33 -2.75 1.51
N SER A 252 -3.31 -3.45 2.07
CA SER A 252 -3.19 -4.02 3.41
C SER A 252 -3.02 -2.98 4.53
N HIS A 253 -3.75 -1.87 4.44
CA HIS A 253 -3.95 -0.97 5.56
C HIS A 253 -4.92 -1.60 6.55
N LEU A 254 -4.41 -2.33 7.56
CA LEU A 254 -5.21 -3.20 8.40
C LEU A 254 -5.55 -2.53 9.74
N TRP A 255 -6.86 -2.47 10.03
CA TRP A 255 -7.41 -1.87 11.24
C TRP A 255 -8.16 -2.94 12.02
N PHE A 256 -7.65 -3.32 13.16
CA PHE A 256 -8.22 -4.39 13.97
C PHE A 256 -8.75 -3.88 15.32
N SER A 257 -9.93 -4.35 15.71
CA SER A 257 -10.40 -4.22 17.09
C SER A 257 -9.78 -5.28 18.01
N THR A 258 -9.20 -6.35 17.44
CA THR A 258 -8.49 -7.42 18.16
C THR A 258 -7.34 -7.94 17.28
N ALA A 259 -6.36 -8.63 17.88
CA ALA A 259 -5.22 -9.23 17.15
C ALA A 259 -5.62 -10.30 16.09
N TYR A 260 -6.90 -10.62 15.95
CA TYR A 260 -7.42 -11.66 15.05
C TYR A 260 -8.50 -11.14 14.10
N GLY A 261 -8.64 -9.83 13.97
CA GLY A 261 -9.81 -9.16 13.41
C GLY A 261 -9.94 -9.14 11.88
N PHE A 262 -9.25 -9.99 11.11
CA PHE A 262 -9.45 -10.03 9.65
C PHE A 262 -10.05 -11.36 9.17
N ASP A 263 -10.77 -11.30 8.05
CA ASP A 263 -11.37 -12.46 7.41
C ASP A 263 -10.31 -13.33 6.69
N ALA A 264 -9.63 -14.17 7.46
CA ALA A 264 -8.55 -15.01 6.96
C ALA A 264 -9.01 -15.98 5.85
N LYS A 265 -10.23 -16.51 5.95
CA LYS A 265 -10.80 -17.43 4.95
C LYS A 265 -11.13 -16.71 3.66
N GLY A 266 -11.79 -15.57 3.76
CA GLY A 266 -12.11 -14.72 2.61
C GLY A 266 -10.85 -14.20 1.93
N PHE A 267 -9.85 -13.76 2.70
CA PHE A 267 -8.58 -13.31 2.14
C PHE A 267 -7.82 -14.44 1.41
N SER A 268 -7.74 -15.62 2.00
CA SER A 268 -7.16 -16.79 1.31
C SER A 268 -7.87 -17.11 -0.01
N SER A 269 -9.19 -16.93 -0.07
CA SER A 269 -9.97 -17.12 -1.29
C SER A 269 -9.64 -16.07 -2.36
N VAL A 270 -9.45 -14.79 -1.97
CA VAL A 270 -9.02 -13.73 -2.88
C VAL A 270 -7.64 -14.03 -3.46
N LEU A 271 -6.67 -14.35 -2.61
CA LEU A 271 -5.31 -14.71 -3.02
C LEU A 271 -5.29 -15.90 -3.98
N LYS A 272 -6.07 -16.94 -3.64
CA LYS A 272 -6.23 -18.11 -4.53
C LYS A 272 -6.78 -17.72 -5.89
N ARG A 273 -7.86 -16.90 -5.94
CA ARG A 273 -8.46 -16.47 -7.20
C ARG A 273 -7.51 -15.67 -8.07
N LEU A 274 -6.69 -14.78 -7.47
CA LEU A 274 -5.65 -14.06 -8.20
C LEU A 274 -4.62 -15.02 -8.82
N ASN A 275 -4.15 -15.99 -8.06
CA ASN A 275 -3.24 -17.02 -8.56
C ASN A 275 -3.87 -17.85 -9.70
N ASP A 276 -5.15 -18.25 -9.56
CA ASP A 276 -5.89 -18.99 -10.60
C ASP A 276 -6.01 -18.18 -11.91
N LEU A 277 -6.11 -16.85 -11.82
CA LEU A 277 -6.09 -15.93 -12.97
C LEU A 277 -4.68 -15.72 -13.56
N GLY A 278 -3.64 -16.27 -12.93
CA GLY A 278 -2.26 -16.04 -13.33
C GLY A 278 -1.78 -14.60 -13.07
N VAL A 279 -2.37 -13.94 -12.06
CA VAL A 279 -2.01 -12.59 -11.64
C VAL A 279 -1.39 -12.68 -10.25
N LYS A 280 -0.12 -12.25 -10.12
CA LYS A 280 0.63 -12.36 -8.86
C LYS A 280 0.12 -11.38 -7.82
N PRO A 281 -0.29 -11.83 -6.62
CA PRO A 281 -0.54 -10.92 -5.52
C PRO A 281 0.77 -10.33 -4.98
N MET A 282 0.75 -9.05 -4.61
CA MET A 282 1.82 -8.32 -3.95
C MET A 282 1.22 -7.53 -2.79
N ILE A 283 1.84 -7.56 -1.63
CA ILE A 283 1.46 -6.70 -0.51
C ILE A 283 2.22 -5.39 -0.65
N THR A 284 1.50 -4.29 -0.83
CA THR A 284 2.08 -3.02 -1.33
C THR A 284 2.21 -1.93 -0.29
N GLU A 285 1.38 -1.94 0.78
CA GLU A 285 1.26 -0.79 1.69
C GLU A 285 0.96 -1.21 3.14
N LEU A 286 1.48 -2.36 3.55
CA LEU A 286 1.10 -2.98 4.82
C LEU A 286 1.41 -2.10 6.03
N ASP A 287 0.38 -1.78 6.78
CA ASP A 287 0.48 -1.28 8.14
C ASP A 287 -0.66 -1.85 9.00
N ILE A 288 -0.43 -1.98 10.31
CA ILE A 288 -1.36 -2.64 11.21
C ILE A 288 -1.66 -1.76 12.42
N ILE A 289 -2.92 -1.38 12.56
CA ILE A 289 -3.41 -0.61 13.69
C ILE A 289 -4.36 -1.45 14.52
N ILE A 290 -4.13 -1.44 15.83
CA ILE A 290 -5.08 -1.92 16.81
C ILE A 290 -5.91 -0.71 17.25
N ASP A 291 -7.21 -0.73 16.96
CA ASP A 291 -8.11 0.38 17.27
C ASP A 291 -8.74 0.19 18.67
N THR A 292 -10.00 -0.09 18.79
CA THR A 292 -10.72 -0.17 20.08
C THR A 292 -11.25 -1.56 20.38
N PRO A 293 -11.17 -2.00 21.66
CA PRO A 293 -10.56 -1.31 22.81
C PRO A 293 -9.04 -1.31 22.75
N LEU A 294 -8.44 -0.16 23.12
CA LEU A 294 -6.98 -0.07 23.23
C LEU A 294 -6.48 -0.97 24.35
N PRO A 295 -5.35 -1.66 24.15
CA PRO A 295 -4.72 -2.42 25.24
C PRO A 295 -4.20 -1.48 26.34
N ASP A 296 -4.06 -2.02 27.53
CA ASP A 296 -3.65 -1.31 28.75
C ASP A 296 -2.17 -0.91 28.76
N SER A 297 -1.36 -1.49 27.89
CA SER A 297 0.07 -1.18 27.80
C SER A 297 0.59 -1.17 26.37
N ILE A 298 1.72 -0.46 26.17
CA ILE A 298 2.45 -0.44 24.89
C ILE A 298 3.00 -1.83 24.56
N GLN A 299 3.47 -2.57 25.56
CA GLN A 299 4.00 -3.92 25.38
C GLN A 299 2.92 -4.86 24.80
N LYS A 300 1.71 -4.81 25.37
CA LYS A 300 0.59 -5.61 24.88
C LYS A 300 0.17 -5.18 23.47
N LEU A 301 0.16 -3.87 23.19
CA LEU A 301 -0.09 -3.35 21.84
C LEU A 301 0.94 -3.87 20.84
N ASP A 302 2.23 -3.71 21.14
CA ASP A 302 3.31 -4.15 20.24
C ASP A 302 3.25 -5.67 20.00
N GLN A 303 2.86 -6.45 21.01
CA GLN A 303 2.64 -7.89 20.88
C GLN A 303 1.46 -8.19 19.93
N MET A 304 0.33 -7.51 20.10
CA MET A 304 -0.85 -7.70 19.23
C MET A 304 -0.55 -7.32 17.78
N VAL A 305 0.19 -6.23 17.56
CA VAL A 305 0.65 -5.83 16.23
C VAL A 305 1.57 -6.90 15.63
N ALA A 306 2.51 -7.43 16.41
CA ALA A 306 3.44 -8.48 15.97
C ALA A 306 2.72 -9.76 15.57
N ASP A 307 1.78 -10.22 16.39
CA ASP A 307 0.97 -11.43 16.13
C ASP A 307 0.11 -11.26 14.86
N SER A 308 -0.41 -10.05 14.65
CA SER A 308 -1.18 -9.72 13.46
C SER A 308 -0.31 -9.76 12.20
N TYR A 309 0.90 -9.17 12.25
CA TYR A 309 1.88 -9.28 11.15
C TYR A 309 2.20 -10.73 10.82
N LYS A 310 2.54 -11.54 11.83
CA LYS A 310 2.91 -12.94 11.63
C LYS A 310 1.78 -13.72 10.96
N ARG A 311 0.58 -13.65 11.52
CA ARG A 311 -0.59 -14.35 11.02
C ARG A 311 -0.96 -13.93 9.60
N TYR A 312 -0.93 -12.63 9.32
CA TYR A 312 -1.24 -12.10 7.99
C TYR A 312 -0.23 -12.57 6.94
N LEU A 313 1.06 -12.43 7.25
CA LEU A 313 2.13 -12.81 6.34
C LEU A 313 2.22 -14.31 6.10
N ASP A 314 1.90 -15.15 7.09
CA ASP A 314 1.83 -16.60 6.90
C ASP A 314 0.80 -16.98 5.82
N LEU A 315 -0.37 -16.34 5.82
CA LEU A 315 -1.37 -16.54 4.76
C LEU A 315 -0.88 -16.05 3.40
N CYS A 316 -0.22 -14.89 3.37
CA CYS A 316 0.35 -14.33 2.15
C CYS A 316 1.39 -15.29 1.53
N PHE A 317 2.31 -15.81 2.35
CA PHE A 317 3.37 -16.68 1.86
C PHE A 317 2.86 -18.06 1.47
N ALA A 318 1.88 -18.60 2.18
CA ALA A 318 1.17 -19.83 1.77
C ALA A 318 0.49 -19.68 0.40
N ALA A 319 0.05 -18.46 0.06
CA ALA A 319 -0.53 -18.10 -1.24
C ALA A 319 0.50 -17.60 -2.28
N LYS A 320 1.81 -17.86 -2.04
CA LYS A 320 2.92 -17.52 -2.97
C LYS A 320 3.13 -16.01 -3.19
N VAL A 321 2.76 -15.15 -2.25
CA VAL A 321 3.22 -13.77 -2.26
C VAL A 321 4.74 -13.77 -2.11
N ASP A 322 5.44 -13.03 -2.99
CA ASP A 322 6.89 -12.93 -2.96
C ASP A 322 7.40 -11.56 -2.51
N THR A 323 6.55 -10.54 -2.51
CA THR A 323 6.95 -9.17 -2.19
C THR A 323 6.01 -8.57 -1.16
N VAL A 324 6.59 -8.04 -0.09
CA VAL A 324 5.88 -7.33 0.99
C VAL A 324 6.51 -5.96 1.18
N ILE A 325 5.70 -4.91 1.06
CA ILE A 325 6.09 -3.52 1.30
C ILE A 325 5.22 -2.98 2.44
N THR A 326 5.85 -2.49 3.51
CA THR A 326 5.15 -1.76 4.58
C THR A 326 5.00 -0.29 4.19
N TRP A 327 3.88 0.38 4.57
CA TRP A 327 3.69 1.79 4.23
C TRP A 327 4.45 2.70 5.20
N GLY A 328 5.76 2.67 5.05
CA GLY A 328 6.77 3.20 5.94
C GLY A 328 7.51 2.08 6.69
N ILE A 329 8.62 2.40 7.34
CA ILE A 329 9.42 1.44 8.13
C ILE A 329 9.38 1.74 9.63
N THR A 330 9.13 2.98 10.00
CA THR A 330 9.20 3.47 11.38
C THR A 330 7.98 4.30 11.77
N ASP A 331 7.54 4.14 13.00
CA ASP A 331 6.44 4.93 13.59
C ASP A 331 6.76 6.44 13.60
N ARG A 332 8.04 6.85 13.48
CA ARG A 332 8.46 8.25 13.38
C ARG A 332 7.79 8.99 12.22
N HIS A 333 7.63 8.33 11.09
CA HIS A 333 7.14 8.90 9.84
C HIS A 333 5.84 8.26 9.34
N THR A 334 5.09 7.57 10.21
CA THR A 334 3.82 6.98 9.79
C THR A 334 2.81 8.05 9.39
N TRP A 335 2.16 7.85 8.23
CA TRP A 335 1.10 8.72 7.73
C TRP A 335 -0.12 8.78 8.65
N ILE A 336 -0.35 7.73 9.43
CA ILE A 336 -1.51 7.56 10.31
C ILE A 336 -1.53 8.59 11.45
N ARG A 337 -0.37 9.10 11.85
CA ARG A 337 -0.28 10.20 12.82
C ARG A 337 -0.63 11.58 12.24
N HIS A 338 -0.90 11.66 10.94
CA HIS A 338 -1.34 12.93 10.35
C HIS A 338 -2.77 13.25 10.79
N PRO A 339 -3.07 14.47 11.27
CA PRO A 339 -4.37 14.84 11.85
C PRO A 339 -5.57 14.55 10.94
N ASP A 340 -5.40 14.66 9.63
CA ASP A 340 -6.48 14.43 8.66
C ASP A 340 -6.78 12.95 8.41
N TRP A 341 -5.83 12.06 8.71
CA TRP A 341 -5.93 10.62 8.46
C TRP A 341 -6.21 9.80 9.71
N MET A 342 -6.03 10.40 10.90
CA MET A 342 -6.27 9.69 12.14
C MET A 342 -7.71 9.20 12.28
N PRO A 343 -7.92 7.98 12.80
CA PRO A 343 -9.25 7.47 13.12
C PRO A 343 -10.00 8.45 13.98
N LYS A 344 -11.12 8.96 13.47
CA LYS A 344 -11.88 10.04 14.12
C LYS A 344 -12.36 9.68 15.52
N LYS A 345 -12.62 8.40 15.78
CA LYS A 345 -13.25 7.96 17.03
C LYS A 345 -12.26 7.73 18.17
N THR A 346 -11.09 7.18 17.88
CA THR A 346 -10.14 6.75 18.92
C THR A 346 -9.02 7.75 19.15
N TYR A 347 -8.41 8.26 18.09
CA TYR A 347 -7.17 9.02 18.19
C TYR A 347 -7.33 10.51 17.87
N ARG A 348 -8.34 10.87 17.05
CA ARG A 348 -8.53 12.23 16.57
C ARG A 348 -8.94 13.16 17.71
N GLY A 349 -8.17 14.23 17.90
CA GLY A 349 -8.41 15.20 18.98
C GLY A 349 -7.90 14.78 20.37
N ASN A 350 -7.26 13.60 20.47
CA ASN A 350 -6.62 13.17 21.72
C ASN A 350 -5.13 12.83 21.51
N PRO A 351 -4.24 13.82 21.53
CA PRO A 351 -2.79 13.61 21.34
C PRO A 351 -2.16 12.63 22.34
N SER A 352 -2.76 12.46 23.53
CA SER A 352 -2.25 11.52 24.52
C SER A 352 -2.33 10.06 24.07
N LEU A 353 -3.21 9.76 23.12
CA LEU A 353 -3.36 8.43 22.53
C LEU A 353 -2.42 8.17 21.34
N TRP A 354 -1.75 9.18 20.82
CA TRP A 354 -0.84 9.03 19.68
C TRP A 354 0.32 8.06 19.92
N LYS A 355 0.69 7.89 21.19
CA LYS A 355 1.67 6.88 21.59
C LYS A 355 1.24 5.43 21.27
N PHE A 356 -0.07 5.19 21.08
CA PHE A 356 -0.63 3.91 20.67
C PHE A 356 -0.72 3.74 19.16
N VAL A 357 -0.38 4.74 18.35
CA VAL A 357 -0.25 4.61 16.89
C VAL A 357 1.12 4.06 16.58
N ARG A 358 1.23 2.73 16.55
CA ARG A 358 2.49 1.99 16.41
C ARG A 358 2.40 0.88 15.36
N PRO A 359 2.07 1.25 14.08
CA PRO A 359 1.72 0.27 13.04
C PRO A 359 2.91 -0.44 12.41
N LEU A 360 4.13 0.11 12.53
CA LEU A 360 5.28 -0.26 11.71
C LEU A 360 6.34 -1.06 12.48
N PRO A 361 7.28 -1.73 11.80
CA PRO A 361 8.24 -2.64 12.45
C PRO A 361 9.31 -1.96 13.33
N PHE A 362 9.55 -0.66 13.15
CA PHE A 362 10.49 0.11 13.98
C PHE A 362 9.75 1.25 14.69
N ASP A 363 10.17 1.57 15.90
CA ASP A 363 9.63 2.67 16.70
C ASP A 363 10.08 4.05 16.21
N GLU A 364 9.63 5.12 16.88
CA GLU A 364 10.00 6.51 16.56
C GLU A 364 11.50 6.82 16.76
N ASN A 365 12.23 5.97 17.49
CA ASN A 365 13.67 6.07 17.69
C ASN A 365 14.48 5.17 16.76
N LEU A 366 13.83 4.61 15.74
CA LEU A 366 14.41 3.67 14.77
C LEU A 366 14.89 2.35 15.41
N LYS A 367 14.35 2.00 16.59
CA LYS A 367 14.64 0.73 17.25
C LYS A 367 13.68 -0.35 16.76
N PRO A 368 14.17 -1.59 16.54
CA PRO A 368 13.31 -2.68 16.14
C PRO A 368 12.28 -2.98 17.23
N LYS A 369 11.01 -3.11 16.82
CA LYS A 369 9.93 -3.60 17.67
C LYS A 369 9.81 -5.11 17.53
N ILE A 370 9.01 -5.73 18.41
CA ILE A 370 8.69 -7.16 18.31
C ILE A 370 8.02 -7.50 16.96
N ALA A 371 7.30 -6.56 16.33
CA ALA A 371 6.73 -6.69 15.01
C ALA A 371 7.80 -6.96 13.93
N ARG A 372 8.98 -6.34 14.02
CA ARG A 372 10.10 -6.61 13.09
C ARG A 372 10.56 -8.07 13.16
N ASN A 373 10.61 -8.65 14.36
CA ASN A 373 10.99 -10.04 14.55
C ASN A 373 9.89 -10.99 14.06
N ALA A 374 8.60 -10.64 14.25
CA ALA A 374 7.47 -11.39 13.73
C ALA A 374 7.49 -11.45 12.19
N ILE A 375 7.80 -10.32 11.52
CA ILE A 375 7.99 -10.25 10.07
C ILE A 375 9.15 -11.15 9.64
N ALA A 376 10.31 -11.03 10.32
CA ALA A 376 11.47 -11.88 10.02
C ALA A 376 11.15 -13.37 10.15
N GLN A 377 10.46 -13.77 11.22
CA GLN A 377 10.07 -15.15 11.44
C GLN A 377 9.07 -15.63 10.38
N ALA A 378 8.11 -14.78 9.94
CA ALA A 378 7.21 -15.12 8.85
C ALA A 378 7.98 -15.42 7.55
N PHE A 379 8.97 -14.59 7.20
CA PHE A 379 9.84 -14.86 6.06
C PHE A 379 10.67 -16.14 6.23
N GLN A 380 11.26 -16.39 7.40
CA GLN A 380 12.05 -17.60 7.66
C GLN A 380 11.23 -18.88 7.49
N GLN A 381 9.96 -18.85 7.91
CA GLN A 381 9.03 -19.98 7.83
C GLN A 381 8.27 -20.08 6.51
N ALA A 382 8.44 -19.10 5.61
CA ALA A 382 7.83 -19.11 4.29
C ALA A 382 8.28 -20.35 3.48
N PRO A 383 7.35 -20.97 2.73
CA PRO A 383 7.64 -22.10 1.86
C PRO A 383 8.60 -21.70 0.72
#